data_5725f6fab5cdd747c684e1bb5abb21e4
#
_entry.id   5725f6fab5cdd747c684e1bb5abb21e4
#
_cell.length_a   1.000
_cell.length_b   1.000
_cell.length_c   1.000
_cell.angle_alpha   90.00
_cell.angle_beta   90.00
_cell.angle_gamma   90.00
#
_symmetry.space_group_name_H-M   'P 1'
#
loop_
_entity.id
_entity.type
_entity.pdbx_description
1 polymer ?
#
loop_
_entity_poly.entity_id
_entity_poly.type
_entity_poly.pdbx_seq_one_letter_code
_entity_poly.pdbx_strand_id
1 'polypeptide(L)'
;MRKVVASLSAVLMLAAVTAVAQEKMKDPPKSSHEGMAKAGGAKSDAAVIAKATSAAPADIGRNAAVMGMGADGKMKELRAGTNGWMCMLDLVGESMCLDKEWQAWGDAWMNKKDPPKPKSVGVAYMLNGDKGA
;
A
#
# COMPACT_ATOMS: atom_id res chain seq x y z
N MET A 1 48.17 44.15 -46.30
CA MET A 1 46.75 44.48 -46.46
C MET A 1 46.05 43.30 -47.12
N ARG A 2 45.40 42.44 -46.37
CA ARG A 2 44.57 41.35 -46.91
C ARG A 2 43.26 41.39 -46.15
N LYS A 3 42.17 41.74 -46.91
CA LYS A 3 40.81 41.76 -46.43
C LYS A 3 40.28 40.33 -46.42
N VAL A 4 39.88 39.83 -45.27
CA VAL A 4 39.22 38.54 -45.12
C VAL A 4 37.73 38.81 -45.10
N VAL A 5 37.00 38.34 -46.12
CA VAL A 5 35.56 38.41 -46.20
C VAL A 5 34.98 37.23 -45.42
N ALA A 6 34.25 37.52 -44.34
CA ALA A 6 33.51 36.49 -43.59
C ALA A 6 32.17 36.21 -44.27
N SER A 7 32.05 34.99 -44.72
CA SER A 7 30.79 34.45 -45.28
C SER A 7 29.89 33.96 -44.15
N LEU A 8 28.73 34.63 -43.98
CA LEU A 8 27.69 34.17 -43.06
C LEU A 8 26.84 33.07 -43.78
N SER A 9 27.09 31.84 -43.37
CA SER A 9 26.17 30.74 -43.73
C SER A 9 25.11 30.59 -42.66
N ALA A 10 23.89 31.06 -42.96
CA ALA A 10 22.73 30.82 -42.12
C ALA A 10 22.26 29.37 -42.32
N VAL A 11 22.52 28.52 -41.33
CA VAL A 11 21.94 27.20 -41.26
C VAL A 11 20.56 27.29 -40.62
N LEU A 12 19.52 27.17 -41.44
CA LEU A 12 18.13 27.08 -41.00
C LEU A 12 17.88 25.67 -40.45
N MET A 13 17.99 25.48 -39.11
CA MET A 13 17.60 24.22 -38.48
C MET A 13 16.09 24.18 -38.35
N LEU A 14 15.43 23.38 -39.20
CA LEU A 14 14.04 23.02 -39.10
C LEU A 14 13.89 22.03 -37.91
N ALA A 15 13.48 22.55 -36.74
CA ALA A 15 13.13 21.73 -35.61
C ALA A 15 11.78 21.04 -35.88
N ALA A 16 11.82 19.79 -36.27
CA ALA A 16 10.64 18.93 -36.27
C ALA A 16 10.23 18.65 -34.83
N VAL A 17 9.21 19.34 -34.36
CA VAL A 17 8.57 19.03 -33.08
C VAL A 17 7.76 17.74 -33.29
N THR A 18 8.34 16.60 -32.94
CA THR A 18 7.57 15.37 -32.77
C THR A 18 6.71 15.54 -31.53
N ALA A 19 5.43 15.78 -31.71
CA ALA A 19 4.43 15.70 -30.67
C ALA A 19 4.38 14.24 -30.20
N VAL A 20 5.07 13.93 -29.10
CA VAL A 20 4.84 12.71 -28.34
C VAL A 20 3.44 12.83 -27.75
N ALA A 21 2.50 12.10 -28.32
CA ALA A 21 1.18 11.92 -27.73
C ALA A 21 1.41 11.32 -26.34
N GLN A 22 1.26 12.14 -25.28
CA GLN A 22 1.14 11.66 -23.93
C GLN A 22 -0.16 10.84 -23.90
N GLU A 23 0.00 9.53 -23.92
CA GLU A 23 -1.05 8.61 -23.55
C GLU A 23 -1.48 9.00 -22.14
N LYS A 24 -2.65 9.61 -22.06
CA LYS A 24 -3.31 9.98 -20.81
C LYS A 24 -3.42 8.67 -20.01
N MET A 25 -2.53 8.50 -19.02
CA MET A 25 -2.68 7.43 -18.06
C MET A 25 -4.09 7.55 -17.50
N LYS A 26 -4.89 6.55 -17.84
CA LYS A 26 -6.24 6.39 -17.32
C LYS A 26 -6.09 6.34 -15.82
N ASP A 27 -6.68 7.29 -15.12
CA ASP A 27 -6.69 7.30 -13.66
C ASP A 27 -7.03 5.90 -13.16
N PRO A 28 -6.32 5.40 -12.13
CA PRO A 28 -6.68 4.12 -11.54
C PRO A 28 -8.16 4.20 -11.14
N PRO A 29 -8.93 3.09 -11.29
CA PRO A 29 -10.35 3.11 -10.98
C PRO A 29 -10.52 3.68 -9.58
N LYS A 30 -11.33 4.74 -9.47
CA LYS A 30 -11.76 5.26 -8.18
C LYS A 30 -12.30 4.08 -7.40
N SER A 31 -11.51 3.62 -6.41
CA SER A 31 -11.93 2.63 -5.47
C SER A 31 -13.23 3.12 -4.85
N SER A 32 -14.31 2.43 -5.13
CA SER A 32 -15.63 2.72 -4.59
C SER A 32 -15.64 2.37 -3.10
N HIS A 33 -15.09 3.26 -2.28
CA HIS A 33 -15.11 3.14 -0.82
C HIS A 33 -16.47 3.48 -0.19
N GLU A 34 -17.52 3.61 -0.99
CA GLU A 34 -18.83 4.03 -0.51
C GLU A 34 -19.66 2.94 0.20
N GLY A 35 -19.15 1.71 0.35
CA GLY A 35 -19.91 0.60 0.93
C GLY A 35 -19.65 0.27 2.40
N MET A 36 -18.63 0.85 3.06
CA MET A 36 -18.20 0.41 4.41
C MET A 36 -18.43 1.41 5.55
N ALA A 37 -19.09 2.53 5.29
CA ALA A 37 -19.28 3.59 6.30
C ALA A 37 -20.54 3.42 7.16
N LYS A 38 -21.01 2.19 7.46
CA LYS A 38 -22.13 1.99 8.39
C LYS A 38 -21.92 0.75 9.25
N ALA A 39 -21.61 1.01 10.51
CA ALA A 39 -21.75 0.20 11.73
C ALA A 39 -20.44 0.01 12.51
N GLY A 40 -19.89 1.09 13.06
CA GLY A 40 -18.86 1.02 14.11
C GLY A 40 -19.49 0.89 15.49
N GLY A 41 -19.80 -0.31 15.95
CA GLY A 41 -20.16 -0.59 17.33
C GLY A 41 -19.25 -1.71 17.87
N ALA A 42 -19.13 -1.83 19.20
CA ALA A 42 -18.27 -2.84 19.85
C ALA A 42 -18.48 -4.27 19.34
N LYS A 43 -19.70 -4.60 18.86
CA LYS A 43 -20.00 -5.89 18.22
C LYS A 43 -19.33 -6.05 16.85
N SER A 44 -19.16 -4.97 16.10
CA SER A 44 -18.44 -5.01 14.81
C SER A 44 -16.94 -5.16 15.02
N ASP A 45 -16.37 -4.48 16.02
CA ASP A 45 -14.95 -4.59 16.35
C ASP A 45 -14.60 -6.01 16.81
N ALA A 46 -15.43 -6.65 17.63
CA ALA A 46 -15.25 -8.05 18.03
C ALA A 46 -15.27 -9.03 16.83
N ALA A 47 -16.17 -8.81 15.87
CA ALA A 47 -16.24 -9.62 14.65
C ALA A 47 -14.98 -9.41 13.77
N VAL A 48 -14.50 -8.18 13.63
CA VAL A 48 -13.25 -7.87 12.93
C VAL A 48 -12.07 -8.53 13.62
N ILE A 49 -11.96 -8.44 14.94
CA ILE A 49 -10.90 -9.09 15.71
C ILE A 49 -10.90 -10.61 15.49
N ALA A 50 -12.06 -11.25 15.61
CA ALA A 50 -12.19 -12.70 15.41
C ALA A 50 -11.76 -13.11 13.99
N LYS A 51 -12.21 -12.38 12.97
CA LYS A 51 -11.88 -12.66 11.58
C LYS A 51 -10.41 -12.40 11.27
N ALA A 52 -9.87 -11.27 11.70
CA ALA A 52 -8.48 -10.93 11.44
C ALA A 52 -7.51 -11.96 12.08
N THR A 53 -7.77 -12.35 13.31
CA THR A 53 -6.89 -13.29 14.04
C THR A 53 -6.99 -14.74 13.57
N SER A 54 -8.04 -15.11 12.85
CA SER A 54 -8.16 -16.45 12.26
C SER A 54 -7.21 -16.68 11.07
N ALA A 55 -6.54 -15.63 10.59
CA ALA A 55 -5.53 -15.73 9.51
C ALA A 55 -4.24 -16.44 9.95
N ALA A 56 -3.98 -16.56 11.24
CA ALA A 56 -2.74 -17.13 11.78
C ALA A 56 -3.03 -18.29 12.74
N PRO A 57 -2.02 -19.13 13.06
CA PRO A 57 -2.11 -20.09 14.14
C PRO A 57 -2.60 -19.44 15.45
N ALA A 58 -3.35 -20.21 16.24
CA ALA A 58 -4.06 -19.67 17.41
C ALA A 58 -3.15 -19.00 18.46
N ASP A 59 -1.94 -19.49 18.65
CA ASP A 59 -0.92 -18.93 19.56
C ASP A 59 -0.41 -17.57 19.10
N ILE A 60 -0.34 -17.35 17.78
CA ILE A 60 -0.02 -16.06 17.19
C ILE A 60 -1.23 -15.15 17.26
N GLY A 61 -2.36 -15.59 16.72
CA GLY A 61 -3.56 -14.76 16.61
C GLY A 61 -4.08 -14.26 17.96
N ARG A 62 -4.01 -15.08 19.02
CA ARG A 62 -4.48 -14.68 20.36
C ARG A 62 -3.72 -13.50 20.95
N ASN A 63 -2.43 -13.39 20.68
CA ASN A 63 -1.53 -12.40 21.27
C ASN A 63 -1.13 -11.28 20.30
N ALA A 64 -1.61 -11.30 19.05
CA ALA A 64 -1.34 -10.29 18.05
C ALA A 64 -2.11 -8.99 18.32
N ALA A 65 -1.52 -7.86 17.96
CA ALA A 65 -2.27 -6.62 17.79
C ALA A 65 -3.31 -6.78 16.68
N VAL A 66 -4.45 -6.12 16.79
CA VAL A 66 -5.45 -6.12 15.73
C VAL A 66 -5.76 -4.69 15.30
N MET A 67 -5.57 -4.45 14.02
CA MET A 67 -5.92 -3.18 13.39
C MET A 67 -7.22 -3.33 12.60
N GLY A 68 -8.01 -2.28 12.63
CA GLY A 68 -9.25 -2.21 11.86
C GLY A 68 -9.46 -0.83 11.27
N MET A 69 -10.40 -0.73 10.33
CA MET A 69 -10.76 0.54 9.71
C MET A 69 -11.76 1.27 10.61
N GLY A 70 -11.43 2.50 10.98
CA GLY A 70 -12.36 3.41 11.68
C GLY A 70 -13.44 3.95 10.74
N ALA A 71 -14.47 4.54 11.29
CA ALA A 71 -15.55 5.19 10.54
C ALA A 71 -15.04 6.40 9.71
N ASP A 72 -13.91 6.95 10.07
CA ASP A 72 -13.20 8.03 9.37
C ASP A 72 -12.28 7.53 8.24
N GLY A 73 -12.29 6.22 7.95
CA GLY A 73 -11.45 5.59 6.95
C GLY A 73 -9.98 5.45 7.36
N LYS A 74 -9.64 5.70 8.61
CA LYS A 74 -8.27 5.54 9.12
C LYS A 74 -8.12 4.22 9.86
N MET A 75 -6.92 3.66 9.80
CA MET A 75 -6.59 2.48 10.61
C MET A 75 -6.53 2.86 12.09
N LYS A 76 -7.19 2.08 12.92
CA LYS A 76 -7.16 2.19 14.38
C LYS A 76 -6.81 0.85 15.02
N GLU A 77 -6.18 0.88 16.18
CA GLU A 77 -5.96 -0.32 16.97
C GLU A 77 -7.28 -0.72 17.66
N LEU A 78 -7.73 -1.95 17.38
CA LEU A 78 -8.91 -2.56 18.00
C LEU A 78 -8.52 -3.40 19.22
N ARG A 79 -7.32 -3.94 19.24
CA ARG A 79 -6.74 -4.74 20.31
C ARG A 79 -5.23 -4.59 20.32
N ALA A 80 -4.66 -4.30 21.48
CA ALA A 80 -3.22 -4.32 21.67
C ALA A 80 -2.65 -5.73 21.59
N GLY A 81 -1.43 -5.89 21.09
CA GLY A 81 -0.73 -7.16 21.01
C GLY A 81 0.49 -7.23 21.92
N THR A 82 0.93 -8.45 22.22
CA THR A 82 2.09 -8.69 23.10
C THR A 82 3.22 -9.48 22.43
N ASN A 83 2.99 -10.06 21.24
CA ASN A 83 3.92 -10.94 20.56
C ASN A 83 4.60 -10.30 19.32
N GLY A 84 4.32 -9.02 19.04
CA GLY A 84 4.88 -8.30 17.91
C GLY A 84 4.24 -8.60 16.55
N TRP A 85 3.25 -9.46 16.51
CA TRP A 85 2.42 -9.69 15.33
C TRP A 85 1.28 -8.70 15.25
N MET A 86 0.86 -8.37 14.04
CA MET A 86 -0.29 -7.52 13.76
C MET A 86 -1.22 -8.22 12.78
N CYS A 87 -2.49 -8.39 13.16
CA CYS A 87 -3.52 -8.94 12.30
C CYS A 87 -4.48 -7.83 11.83
N MET A 88 -4.97 -7.95 10.62
CA MET A 88 -5.88 -6.97 10.01
C MET A 88 -6.72 -7.60 8.92
N LEU A 89 -7.74 -6.88 8.47
CA LEU A 89 -8.41 -7.15 7.21
C LEU A 89 -7.87 -6.18 6.17
N ASP A 90 -7.61 -6.68 4.97
CA ASP A 90 -7.27 -5.85 3.82
C ASP A 90 -8.49 -5.09 3.27
N LEU A 91 -8.29 -4.36 2.17
CA LEU A 91 -9.35 -3.55 1.54
C LEU A 91 -10.50 -4.36 0.95
N VAL A 92 -10.29 -5.63 0.64
CA VAL A 92 -11.33 -6.55 0.15
C VAL A 92 -11.91 -7.42 1.26
N GLY A 93 -11.46 -7.23 2.49
CA GLY A 93 -11.96 -7.89 3.69
C GLY A 93 -11.32 -9.26 3.94
N GLU A 94 -10.18 -9.54 3.35
CA GLU A 94 -9.40 -10.75 3.64
C GLU A 94 -8.52 -10.57 4.87
N SER A 95 -8.32 -11.64 5.60
CA SER A 95 -7.60 -11.61 6.86
C SER A 95 -6.13 -11.96 6.68
N MET A 96 -5.26 -11.16 7.29
CA MET A 96 -3.82 -11.40 7.30
C MET A 96 -3.21 -11.07 8.66
N CYS A 97 -2.13 -11.79 9.02
CA CYS A 97 -1.31 -11.49 10.18
C CYS A 97 0.15 -11.36 9.74
N LEU A 98 0.74 -10.23 10.07
CA LEU A 98 2.07 -9.81 9.62
C LEU A 98 3.05 -9.80 10.78
N ASP A 99 4.26 -10.31 10.57
CA ASP A 99 5.37 -10.12 11.51
C ASP A 99 5.96 -8.70 11.43
N LYS A 100 6.98 -8.43 12.24
CA LYS A 100 7.61 -7.09 12.29
C LYS A 100 8.30 -6.69 10.99
N GLU A 101 8.85 -7.63 10.24
CA GLU A 101 9.54 -7.33 8.97
C GLU A 101 8.53 -6.92 7.90
N TRP A 102 7.41 -7.63 7.81
CA TRP A 102 6.31 -7.26 6.92
C TRP A 102 5.65 -5.94 7.30
N GLN A 103 5.45 -5.67 8.61
CA GLN A 103 4.93 -4.39 9.09
C GLN A 103 5.84 -3.23 8.69
N ALA A 104 7.17 -3.38 8.87
CA ALA A 104 8.15 -2.36 8.50
C ALA A 104 8.17 -2.10 6.98
N TRP A 105 8.09 -3.16 6.18
CA TRP A 105 8.01 -3.05 4.73
C TRP A 105 6.72 -2.36 4.29
N GLY A 106 5.59 -2.75 4.86
CA GLY A 106 4.27 -2.16 4.59
C GLY A 106 4.22 -0.67 4.93
N ASP A 107 4.79 -0.26 6.09
CA ASP A 107 4.90 1.17 6.46
C ASP A 107 5.72 1.96 5.43
N ALA A 108 6.86 1.42 5.01
CA ALA A 108 7.70 2.07 4.01
C ALA A 108 6.95 2.23 2.67
N TRP A 109 6.29 1.17 2.22
CA TRP A 109 5.51 1.18 0.98
C TRP A 109 4.36 2.19 1.02
N MET A 110 3.55 2.18 2.09
CA MET A 110 2.43 3.11 2.27
C MET A 110 2.87 4.57 2.33
N ASN A 111 4.02 4.85 2.94
CA ASN A 111 4.57 6.19 3.09
C ASN A 111 5.56 6.60 1.99
N LYS A 112 5.69 5.80 0.92
CA LYS A 112 6.62 6.04 -0.21
C LYS A 112 8.06 6.29 0.24
N LYS A 113 8.49 5.54 1.25
CA LYS A 113 9.87 5.54 1.77
C LYS A 113 10.66 4.42 1.13
N ASP A 114 11.99 4.51 1.21
CA ASP A 114 12.86 3.41 0.83
C ASP A 114 12.55 2.16 1.67
N PRO A 115 12.57 0.95 1.06
CA PRO A 115 12.32 -0.27 1.80
C PRO A 115 13.37 -0.46 2.90
N PRO A 116 12.96 -0.86 4.11
CA PRO A 116 13.89 -1.12 5.18
C PRO A 116 14.77 -2.33 4.83
N LYS A 117 16.01 -2.34 5.36
CA LYS A 117 16.85 -3.53 5.28
C LYS A 117 16.29 -4.57 6.24
N PRO A 118 15.83 -5.73 5.75
CA PRO A 118 15.25 -6.76 6.62
C PRO A 118 16.34 -7.34 7.52
N LYS A 119 15.97 -7.66 8.77
CA LYS A 119 16.84 -8.34 9.74
C LYS A 119 16.66 -9.85 9.70
N SER A 120 15.52 -10.29 9.21
CA SER A 120 15.12 -11.68 9.05
C SER A 120 14.18 -11.86 7.88
N VAL A 121 13.80 -13.09 7.58
CA VAL A 121 12.72 -13.37 6.62
C VAL A 121 11.40 -12.87 7.20
N GLY A 122 10.68 -12.03 6.45
CA GLY A 122 9.34 -11.61 6.81
C GLY A 122 8.33 -12.73 6.57
N VAL A 123 7.39 -12.90 7.50
CA VAL A 123 6.33 -13.91 7.43
C VAL A 123 4.96 -13.23 7.52
N ALA A 124 4.08 -13.61 6.59
CA ALA A 124 2.67 -13.25 6.63
C ALA A 124 1.83 -14.53 6.65
N TYR A 125 0.83 -14.59 7.51
CA TYR A 125 -0.15 -15.68 7.52
C TYR A 125 -1.46 -15.22 6.88
N MET A 126 -1.99 -16.03 5.98
CA MET A 126 -3.29 -15.88 5.34
C MET A 126 -3.99 -17.24 5.27
N LEU A 127 -4.20 -17.90 6.45
CA LEU A 127 -4.72 -19.27 6.52
C LEU A 127 -6.14 -19.43 5.97
N ASN A 128 -6.89 -18.33 5.83
CA ASN A 128 -8.24 -18.35 5.23
C ASN A 128 -8.22 -18.27 3.69
N GLY A 129 -7.02 -18.28 3.10
CA GLY A 129 -6.81 -18.13 1.67
C GLY A 129 -6.80 -16.67 1.22
N ASP A 130 -6.34 -16.47 0.00
CA ASP A 130 -6.33 -15.19 -0.71
C ASP A 130 -7.24 -15.35 -1.94
N LYS A 131 -8.32 -14.58 -2.01
CA LYS A 131 -9.27 -14.59 -3.14
C LYS A 131 -8.91 -13.59 -4.22
N GLY A 132 -7.89 -12.78 -3.98
CA GLY A 132 -7.40 -11.75 -4.89
C GLY A 132 -6.20 -12.16 -5.74
N ALA A 133 -5.66 -13.36 -5.54
CA ALA A 133 -4.53 -13.90 -6.30
C ALA A 133 -4.96 -14.72 -7.49
#